data_1b3752da48ec777a7ab89048199e500c
#
_entry.id   1b3752da48ec777a7ab89048199e500c
#
_cell.length_a   1.000
_cell.length_b   1.000
_cell.length_c   1.000
_cell.angle_alpha   90.00
_cell.angle_beta   90.00
_cell.angle_gamma   90.00
#
_symmetry.space_group_name_H-M   'P 1'
#
loop_
_entity.id
_entity.type
_entity.pdbx_description
1 polymer ?
#
loop_
_entity_poly.entity_id
_entity_poly.type
_entity_poly.pdbx_seq_one_letter_code
_entity_poly.pdbx_strand_id
1 'polypeptide(L)'
;GSMYQGPWQLVLRKISETLAVYPKLRGIQVMNDEGKYMFPSYAGKWMPDTPGVRKNIISRLANWNPYSDSSPVEGIVEAINSFYEPGRKISIYIYGDDFPQGQVEAVARYVDRINTAGKDGQRLVRIHAVGFPTQFAGGQDRNGTRFANLMRALCERNDGSFVALTTL
;
A
#
# COMPACT_ATOMS: atom_id res chain seq x y z
N GLY A 1 -6.28 12.07 -6.86
CA GLY A 1 -5.50 12.34 -7.24
C GLY A 1 -4.25 12.75 -8.04
N SER A 2 -3.17 13.09 -7.35
CA SER A 2 -1.89 13.54 -7.93
C SER A 2 -1.25 12.53 -8.89
N MET A 3 -1.49 11.26 -8.69
CA MET A 3 -0.89 10.16 -9.49
C MET A 3 -1.56 9.87 -10.84
N TYR A 4 -2.70 10.49 -11.15
CA TYR A 4 -3.55 10.02 -12.24
C TYR A 4 -3.04 10.32 -13.67
N GLN A 5 -2.20 11.32 -13.87
CA GLN A 5 -1.85 11.75 -15.24
C GLN A 5 -0.43 11.45 -15.74
N GLY A 6 0.50 11.05 -14.93
CA GLY A 6 1.86 10.80 -15.35
C GLY A 6 2.48 9.55 -14.73
N PRO A 7 2.53 9.44 -13.41
CA PRO A 7 3.16 8.31 -12.76
C PRO A 7 2.31 7.02 -12.81
N TRP A 8 1.03 7.06 -13.24
CA TRP A 8 0.15 5.89 -13.16
C TRP A 8 0.67 4.68 -13.96
N GLN A 9 1.24 4.90 -15.12
CA GLN A 9 1.89 3.81 -15.88
C GLN A 9 3.09 3.23 -15.13
N LEU A 10 3.82 4.06 -14.42
CA LEU A 10 4.92 3.60 -13.56
C LEU A 10 4.38 2.81 -12.36
N VAL A 11 3.26 3.24 -11.76
CA VAL A 11 2.57 2.49 -10.70
C VAL A 11 2.18 1.10 -11.18
N LEU A 12 1.51 0.99 -12.33
CA LEU A 12 1.11 -0.29 -12.92
C LEU A 12 2.31 -1.20 -13.15
N ARG A 13 3.41 -0.64 -13.68
CA ARG A 13 4.65 -1.38 -13.88
C ARG A 13 5.21 -1.89 -12.55
N LYS A 14 5.28 -1.03 -11.52
CA LYS A 14 5.80 -1.41 -10.19
C LYS A 14 4.93 -2.45 -9.49
N ILE A 15 3.62 -2.39 -9.62
CA ILE A 15 2.72 -3.43 -9.12
C ILE A 15 2.96 -4.75 -9.87
N SER A 16 3.10 -4.71 -11.19
CA SER A 16 3.43 -5.91 -11.99
C SER A 16 4.76 -6.52 -11.60
N GLU A 17 5.80 -5.70 -11.40
CA GLU A 17 7.12 -6.14 -10.92
C GLU A 17 7.02 -6.78 -9.53
N THR A 18 6.27 -6.17 -8.61
CA THR A 18 6.04 -6.71 -7.26
C THR A 18 5.36 -8.08 -7.32
N LEU A 19 4.31 -8.23 -8.12
CA LEU A 19 3.64 -9.52 -8.30
C LEU A 19 4.57 -10.57 -8.92
N ALA A 20 5.46 -10.17 -9.83
CA ALA A 20 6.41 -11.08 -10.47
C ALA A 20 7.49 -11.62 -9.51
N VAL A 21 7.82 -10.91 -8.44
CA VAL A 21 8.74 -11.40 -7.39
C VAL A 21 8.19 -12.64 -6.69
N TYR A 22 6.88 -12.79 -6.64
CA TYR A 22 6.23 -13.92 -5.99
C TYR A 22 5.77 -14.94 -7.03
N PRO A 23 6.44 -16.12 -7.16
CA PRO A 23 6.08 -17.12 -8.16
C PRO A 23 4.68 -17.68 -7.91
N LYS A 24 4.28 -17.77 -6.64
CA LYS A 24 2.94 -18.19 -6.24
C LYS A 24 2.59 -17.63 -4.87
N LEU A 25 1.42 -17.02 -4.78
CA LEU A 25 0.82 -16.53 -3.55
C LEU A 25 -0.37 -17.42 -3.14
N ARG A 26 -0.73 -17.42 -1.88
CA ARG A 26 -1.97 -18.07 -1.41
C ARG A 26 -3.20 -17.24 -1.76
N GLY A 27 -3.05 -15.94 -1.87
CA GLY A 27 -4.10 -15.01 -2.25
C GLY A 27 -3.56 -13.61 -2.47
N ILE A 28 -4.34 -12.81 -3.18
CA ILE A 28 -4.05 -11.41 -3.49
C ILE A 28 -5.29 -10.59 -3.15
N GLN A 29 -5.09 -9.37 -2.68
CA GLN A 29 -6.17 -8.39 -2.54
C GLN A 29 -5.68 -7.01 -2.95
N VAL A 30 -6.58 -6.18 -3.45
CA VAL A 30 -6.31 -4.80 -3.87
C VAL A 30 -7.39 -3.88 -3.32
N MET A 31 -6.95 -2.85 -2.59
CA MET A 31 -7.82 -1.84 -1.99
C MET A 31 -7.24 -0.45 -2.27
N ASN A 32 -8.09 0.58 -2.15
CA ASN A 32 -7.58 1.94 -2.03
C ASN A 32 -7.17 2.22 -0.57
N ASP A 33 -6.63 3.39 -0.33
CA ASP A 33 -6.18 3.85 0.99
C ASP A 33 -7.31 3.97 2.03
N GLU A 34 -8.57 4.12 1.61
CA GLU A 34 -9.75 4.11 2.48
C GLU A 34 -10.25 2.68 2.80
N GLY A 35 -9.58 1.63 2.30
CA GLY A 35 -10.00 0.24 2.50
C GLY A 35 -11.11 -0.24 1.56
N LYS A 36 -11.44 0.52 0.50
CA LYS A 36 -12.43 0.09 -0.50
C LYS A 36 -11.82 -0.92 -1.47
N TYR A 37 -12.47 -2.04 -1.62
CA TYR A 37 -12.02 -3.14 -2.47
C TYR A 37 -12.18 -2.83 -3.96
N MET A 38 -11.12 -3.05 -4.74
CA MET A 38 -11.17 -2.93 -6.20
C MET A 38 -12.13 -3.97 -6.82
N PHE A 39 -12.24 -5.14 -6.21
CA PHE A 39 -13.19 -6.20 -6.58
C PHE A 39 -14.21 -6.42 -5.46
N PRO A 40 -15.37 -5.77 -5.47
CA PRO A 40 -16.36 -5.86 -4.40
C PRO A 40 -16.86 -7.28 -4.11
N SER A 41 -16.89 -8.16 -5.12
CA SER A 41 -17.25 -9.57 -4.95
C SER A 41 -16.25 -10.37 -4.09
N TYR A 42 -15.06 -9.83 -3.90
CA TYR A 42 -14.02 -10.39 -3.04
C TYR A 42 -13.81 -9.56 -1.76
N ALA A 43 -14.76 -8.72 -1.38
CA ALA A 43 -14.66 -7.98 -0.12
C ALA A 43 -14.49 -8.94 1.06
N GLY A 44 -13.46 -8.73 1.88
CA GLY A 44 -13.11 -9.59 3.00
C GLY A 44 -12.62 -11.01 2.62
N LYS A 45 -12.30 -11.26 1.35
CA LYS A 45 -11.86 -12.58 0.86
C LYS A 45 -10.62 -12.45 -0.01
N TRP A 46 -9.77 -13.46 0.03
CA TRP A 46 -8.64 -13.55 -0.88
C TRP A 46 -9.08 -13.91 -2.31
N MET A 47 -8.55 -13.21 -3.29
CA MET A 47 -8.58 -13.65 -4.68
C MET A 47 -7.54 -14.76 -4.87
N PRO A 48 -7.85 -15.84 -5.61
CA PRO A 48 -6.87 -16.88 -5.91
C PRO A 48 -5.73 -16.33 -6.78
N ASP A 49 -4.51 -16.76 -6.53
CA ASP A 49 -3.36 -16.38 -7.36
C ASP A 49 -3.32 -17.25 -8.61
N THR A 50 -3.86 -16.72 -9.70
CA THR A 50 -3.82 -17.33 -11.03
C THR A 50 -3.33 -16.31 -12.06
N PRO A 51 -2.75 -16.74 -13.20
CA PRO A 51 -2.37 -15.81 -14.26
C PRO A 51 -3.53 -14.92 -14.75
N GLY A 52 -4.74 -15.47 -14.79
CA GLY A 52 -5.95 -14.72 -15.16
C GLY A 52 -6.30 -13.64 -14.15
N VAL A 53 -6.22 -13.93 -12.84
CA VAL A 53 -6.45 -12.95 -11.77
C VAL A 53 -5.39 -11.86 -11.80
N ARG A 54 -4.11 -12.21 -11.91
CA ARG A 54 -3.01 -11.22 -12.02
C ARG A 54 -3.21 -10.28 -13.21
N LYS A 55 -3.55 -10.82 -14.39
CA LYS A 55 -3.85 -10.02 -15.58
C LYS A 55 -5.05 -9.11 -15.36
N ASN A 56 -6.11 -9.63 -14.73
CA ASN A 56 -7.33 -8.87 -14.44
C ASN A 56 -7.07 -7.73 -13.45
N ILE A 57 -6.24 -7.94 -12.44
CA ILE A 57 -5.80 -6.88 -11.50
C ILE A 57 -5.15 -5.72 -12.27
N ILE A 58 -4.15 -6.00 -13.10
CA ILE A 58 -3.43 -4.95 -13.85
C ILE A 58 -4.36 -4.25 -14.84
N SER A 59 -5.19 -4.99 -15.56
CA SER A 59 -6.16 -4.43 -16.50
C SER A 59 -7.20 -3.53 -15.81
N ARG A 60 -7.66 -3.93 -14.63
CA ARG A 60 -8.61 -3.13 -13.84
C ARG A 60 -7.95 -1.89 -13.24
N LEU A 61 -6.74 -2.03 -12.71
CA LEU A 61 -5.96 -0.90 -12.21
C LEU A 61 -5.72 0.18 -13.28
N ALA A 62 -5.53 -0.20 -14.54
CA ALA A 62 -5.34 0.75 -15.64
C ALA A 62 -6.52 1.73 -15.80
N ASN A 63 -7.72 1.34 -15.37
CA ASN A 63 -8.94 2.13 -15.48
C ASN A 63 -9.56 2.47 -14.11
N TRP A 64 -8.91 2.06 -13.02
CA TRP A 64 -9.40 2.33 -11.68
C TRP A 64 -8.98 3.72 -11.24
N ASN A 65 -9.93 4.52 -10.83
CA ASN A 65 -9.70 5.87 -10.32
C ASN A 65 -10.18 5.94 -8.86
N PRO A 66 -9.35 5.55 -7.91
CA PRO A 66 -9.69 5.65 -6.50
C PRO A 66 -9.55 7.11 -6.07
N TYR A 67 -10.66 7.82 -5.96
CA TYR A 67 -10.68 9.09 -5.25
C TYR A 67 -10.55 8.82 -3.76
N SER A 68 -9.59 9.47 -3.11
CA SER A 68 -9.33 9.31 -1.69
C SER A 68 -8.72 10.58 -1.09
N ASP A 69 -8.73 10.66 0.22
CA ASP A 69 -8.11 11.74 1.00
C ASP A 69 -6.60 11.53 1.22
N SER A 70 -6.01 10.55 0.54
CA SER A 70 -4.58 10.21 0.60
C SER A 70 -4.10 9.86 2.02
N SER A 71 -4.90 9.08 2.76
CA SER A 71 -4.53 8.54 4.07
C SER A 71 -4.48 7.01 4.01
N PRO A 72 -3.30 6.38 4.16
CA PRO A 72 -3.19 4.93 4.05
C PRO A 72 -3.70 4.17 5.28
N VAL A 73 -4.13 4.86 6.31
CA VAL A 73 -4.43 4.26 7.63
C VAL A 73 -5.61 3.31 7.56
N GLU A 74 -6.70 3.75 6.94
CA GLU A 74 -7.93 2.95 6.84
C GLU A 74 -7.69 1.68 6.03
N GLY A 75 -6.94 1.76 4.93
CA GLY A 75 -6.56 0.61 4.13
C GLY A 75 -5.68 -0.38 4.89
N ILE A 76 -4.73 0.10 5.69
CA ILE A 76 -3.90 -0.75 6.56
C ILE A 76 -4.75 -1.43 7.63
N VAL A 77 -5.64 -0.69 8.29
CA VAL A 77 -6.55 -1.22 9.31
C VAL A 77 -7.45 -2.29 8.73
N GLU A 78 -8.07 -2.02 7.59
CA GLU A 78 -8.93 -2.98 6.89
C GLU A 78 -8.14 -4.24 6.51
N ALA A 79 -6.94 -4.10 5.98
CA ALA A 79 -6.10 -5.23 5.61
C ALA A 79 -5.75 -6.11 6.82
N ILE A 80 -5.39 -5.52 7.96
CA ILE A 80 -5.08 -6.27 9.17
C ILE A 80 -6.32 -6.96 9.72
N ASN A 81 -7.42 -6.22 9.87
CA ASN A 81 -8.64 -6.74 10.49
C ASN A 81 -9.31 -7.86 9.67
N SER A 82 -9.28 -7.73 8.33
CA SER A 82 -9.98 -8.67 7.46
C SER A 82 -9.12 -9.86 7.04
N PHE A 83 -7.78 -9.73 7.04
CA PHE A 83 -6.91 -10.73 6.41
C PHE A 83 -5.86 -11.33 7.33
N TYR A 84 -5.62 -10.74 8.52
CA TYR A 84 -4.68 -11.36 9.44
C TYR A 84 -5.18 -12.74 9.89
N GLU A 85 -4.27 -13.70 9.83
CA GLU A 85 -4.51 -15.07 10.24
C GLU A 85 -3.24 -15.64 10.87
N PRO A 86 -3.30 -16.15 12.11
CA PRO A 86 -2.12 -16.71 12.77
C PRO A 86 -1.41 -17.76 11.92
N GLY A 87 -0.07 -17.69 11.88
CA GLY A 87 0.75 -18.60 11.11
C GLY A 87 0.84 -18.31 9.62
N ARG A 88 0.19 -17.27 9.13
CA ARG A 88 0.32 -16.80 7.74
C ARG A 88 1.21 -15.58 7.64
N LYS A 89 2.09 -15.57 6.64
CA LYS A 89 2.89 -14.40 6.29
C LYS A 89 2.10 -13.53 5.32
N ILE A 90 1.77 -12.32 5.78
CA ILE A 90 1.04 -11.33 4.99
C ILE A 90 1.94 -10.11 4.80
N SER A 91 1.99 -9.59 3.57
CA SER A 91 2.67 -8.34 3.25
C SER A 91 1.69 -7.37 2.64
N ILE A 92 1.68 -6.15 3.16
CA ILE A 92 0.99 -4.99 2.58
C ILE A 92 2.00 -4.23 1.74
N TYR A 93 1.63 -3.87 0.52
CA TYR A 93 2.39 -2.99 -0.36
C TYR A 93 1.60 -1.70 -0.60
N ILE A 94 2.15 -0.58 -0.17
CA ILE A 94 1.55 0.74 -0.34
C ILE A 94 2.21 1.44 -1.52
N TYR A 95 1.41 1.95 -2.44
CA TYR A 95 1.85 2.72 -3.59
C TYR A 95 1.23 4.11 -3.52
N GLY A 96 2.05 5.15 -3.44
CA GLY A 96 1.55 6.50 -3.27
C GLY A 96 2.60 7.59 -3.46
N ASP A 97 2.17 8.84 -3.37
CA ASP A 97 3.00 10.02 -3.55
C ASP A 97 2.68 11.16 -2.56
N ASP A 98 1.55 11.06 -1.85
CA ASP A 98 1.02 12.18 -1.08
C ASP A 98 0.47 11.78 0.30
N PHE A 99 0.72 12.63 1.30
CA PHE A 99 0.13 12.56 2.63
C PHE A 99 -0.15 13.99 3.15
N PRO A 100 -1.29 14.57 2.78
CA PRO A 100 -1.57 15.99 3.02
C PRO A 100 -1.88 16.31 4.48
N GLN A 101 -2.44 15.37 5.24
CA GLN A 101 -2.95 15.61 6.59
C GLN A 101 -2.41 14.60 7.62
N GLY A 102 -2.42 14.99 8.89
CA GLY A 102 -2.04 14.14 10.00
C GLY A 102 -0.58 14.31 10.48
N GLN A 103 -0.31 13.79 11.65
CA GLN A 103 1.04 13.75 12.23
C GLN A 103 1.67 12.38 11.96
N VAL A 104 2.78 12.36 11.23
CA VAL A 104 3.53 11.15 10.86
C VAL A 104 3.74 10.22 12.06
N GLU A 105 4.22 10.76 13.18
CA GLU A 105 4.51 9.96 14.37
C GLU A 105 3.24 9.40 15.04
N ALA A 106 2.12 10.14 15.02
CA ALA A 106 0.87 9.66 15.58
C ALA A 106 0.32 8.49 14.75
N VAL A 107 0.38 8.58 13.42
CA VAL A 107 -0.01 7.51 12.51
C VAL A 107 0.89 6.28 12.67
N ALA A 108 2.20 6.48 12.73
CA ALA A 108 3.14 5.37 12.91
C ALA A 108 2.90 4.63 14.23
N ARG A 109 2.71 5.34 15.35
CA ARG A 109 2.37 4.72 16.64
C ARG A 109 1.02 4.02 16.64
N TYR A 110 0.04 4.56 15.93
CA TYR A 110 -1.25 3.90 15.81
C TYR A 110 -1.12 2.56 15.08
N VAL A 111 -0.43 2.55 13.94
CA VAL A 111 -0.16 1.33 13.17
C VAL A 111 0.66 0.32 14.00
N ASP A 112 1.67 0.77 14.73
CA ASP A 112 2.44 -0.09 15.63
C ASP A 112 1.55 -0.84 16.61
N ARG A 113 0.57 -0.16 17.21
CA ARG A 113 -0.35 -0.78 18.18
C ARG A 113 -1.23 -1.85 17.55
N ILE A 114 -1.82 -1.56 16.38
CA ILE A 114 -2.73 -2.49 15.72
C ILE A 114 -2.01 -3.64 15.02
N ASN A 115 -0.73 -3.46 14.66
CA ASN A 115 0.09 -4.45 13.96
C ASN A 115 1.02 -5.24 14.90
N THR A 116 0.71 -5.30 16.19
CA THR A 116 1.54 -6.01 17.16
C THR A 116 0.77 -7.19 17.76
N ALA A 117 1.37 -8.39 17.69
CA ALA A 117 0.84 -9.60 18.30
C ALA A 117 1.58 -9.92 19.61
N GLY A 118 0.81 -10.14 20.66
CA GLY A 118 1.32 -10.71 21.91
C GLY A 118 2.36 -9.89 22.63
N LYS A 119 3.04 -10.53 23.59
CA LYS A 119 4.04 -9.89 24.47
C LYS A 119 5.40 -9.70 23.79
N ASP A 120 5.67 -10.41 22.70
CA ASP A 120 6.98 -10.43 22.04
C ASP A 120 7.13 -9.34 20.98
N GLY A 121 6.12 -8.48 20.80
CA GLY A 121 6.17 -7.38 19.85
C GLY A 121 6.21 -7.81 18.39
N GLN A 122 5.90 -9.06 18.09
CA GLN A 122 5.90 -9.59 16.74
C GLN A 122 4.86 -8.90 15.87
N ARG A 123 5.22 -8.55 14.64
CA ARG A 123 4.31 -7.89 13.71
C ARG A 123 3.31 -8.89 13.11
N LEU A 124 2.04 -8.49 13.02
CA LEU A 124 0.98 -9.29 12.40
C LEU A 124 1.18 -9.41 10.89
N VAL A 125 1.54 -8.28 10.26
CA VAL A 125 1.80 -8.16 8.82
C VAL A 125 3.06 -7.33 8.58
N ARG A 126 3.72 -7.55 7.44
CA ARG A 126 4.80 -6.69 6.96
C ARG A 126 4.22 -5.54 6.15
N ILE A 127 4.83 -4.35 6.25
CA ILE A 127 4.41 -3.18 5.50
C ILE A 127 5.57 -2.71 4.63
N HIS A 128 5.37 -2.75 3.31
CA HIS A 128 6.28 -2.21 2.31
C HIS A 128 5.64 -1.03 1.61
N ALA A 129 6.45 -0.12 1.07
CA ALA A 129 5.93 1.01 0.33
C ALA A 129 6.81 1.39 -0.86
N VAL A 130 6.17 1.89 -1.91
CA VAL A 130 6.80 2.51 -3.06
C VAL A 130 6.27 3.92 -3.20
N GLY A 131 7.15 4.91 -3.05
CA GLY A 131 6.85 6.32 -3.22
C GLY A 131 7.14 6.79 -4.64
N PHE A 132 6.21 7.53 -5.23
CA PHE A 132 6.33 8.10 -6.56
C PHE A 132 6.64 9.59 -6.47
N PRO A 133 7.40 10.16 -7.44
CA PRO A 133 7.63 11.59 -7.48
C PRO A 133 6.32 12.32 -7.78
N THR A 134 6.03 13.37 -7.02
CA THR A 134 4.88 14.24 -7.29
C THR A 134 5.17 15.11 -8.51
N GLN A 135 4.19 15.24 -9.42
CA GLN A 135 4.33 16.08 -10.63
C GLN A 135 4.27 17.59 -10.33
N PHE A 136 3.84 17.96 -9.14
CA PHE A 136 3.69 19.37 -8.74
C PHE A 136 4.93 19.94 -8.03
N ALA A 137 6.09 19.35 -8.20
CA ALA A 137 7.36 19.77 -7.58
C ALA A 137 7.91 21.08 -8.15
N GLY A 138 7.11 22.12 -8.13
CA GLY A 138 7.55 23.50 -8.22
C GLY A 138 7.96 24.02 -6.84
N GLY A 139 9.12 23.56 -6.31
CA GLY A 139 9.71 24.06 -5.07
C GLY A 139 8.91 23.73 -3.78
N GLN A 140 9.48 22.91 -2.90
CA GLN A 140 8.96 22.49 -1.59
C GLN A 140 7.65 21.68 -1.62
N ASP A 141 7.71 20.47 -2.17
CA ASP A 141 6.67 19.48 -1.97
C ASP A 141 6.67 18.94 -0.52
N ARG A 142 5.91 19.63 0.34
CA ARG A 142 5.76 19.24 1.74
C ARG A 142 5.00 17.92 1.90
N ASN A 143 4.06 17.64 1.02
CA ASN A 143 3.20 16.47 1.10
C ASN A 143 3.95 15.20 0.69
N GLY A 144 4.72 15.24 -0.39
CA GLY A 144 5.57 14.13 -0.80
C GLY A 144 6.66 13.84 0.23
N THR A 145 7.28 14.87 0.83
CA THR A 145 8.24 14.70 1.93
C THR A 145 7.57 14.05 3.15
N ARG A 146 6.34 14.47 3.49
CA ARG A 146 5.58 13.87 4.60
C ARG A 146 5.20 12.42 4.30
N PHE A 147 4.78 12.14 3.07
CA PHE A 147 4.52 10.77 2.61
C PHE A 147 5.76 9.89 2.76
N ALA A 148 6.90 10.33 2.25
CA ALA A 148 8.15 9.58 2.34
C ALA A 148 8.57 9.32 3.80
N ASN A 149 8.43 10.31 4.69
CA ASN A 149 8.72 10.16 6.10
C ASN A 149 7.78 9.17 6.78
N LEU A 150 6.48 9.24 6.48
CA LEU A 150 5.50 8.29 7.00
C LEU A 150 5.79 6.87 6.51
N MET A 151 6.01 6.68 5.20
CA MET A 151 6.28 5.36 4.63
C MET A 151 7.58 4.76 5.17
N ARG A 152 8.63 5.57 5.34
CA ARG A 152 9.87 5.10 5.99
C ARG A 152 9.60 4.61 7.40
N ALA A 153 8.92 5.40 8.22
CA ALA A 153 8.60 5.04 9.60
C ALA A 153 7.74 3.76 9.66
N LEU A 154 6.71 3.66 8.81
CA LEU A 154 5.85 2.48 8.77
C LEU A 154 6.61 1.22 8.36
N CYS A 155 7.42 1.30 7.29
CA CYS A 155 8.16 0.14 6.78
C CYS A 155 9.23 -0.32 7.79
N GLU A 156 10.04 0.59 8.33
CA GLU A 156 11.08 0.26 9.30
C GLU A 156 10.52 -0.39 10.57
N ARG A 157 9.39 0.11 11.07
CA ARG A 157 8.74 -0.41 12.28
C ARG A 157 7.94 -1.69 12.07
N ASN A 158 7.63 -2.05 10.82
CA ASN A 158 6.76 -3.17 10.48
C ASN A 158 7.42 -4.18 9.53
N ASP A 159 8.71 -4.44 9.73
CA ASP A 159 9.51 -5.49 9.07
C ASP A 159 9.49 -5.42 7.53
N GLY A 160 9.34 -4.23 6.98
CA GLY A 160 9.29 -4.02 5.54
C GLY A 160 10.35 -3.05 5.03
N SER A 161 10.17 -2.61 3.80
CA SER A 161 11.10 -1.69 3.11
C SER A 161 10.36 -0.60 2.37
N PHE A 162 10.95 0.58 2.33
CA PHE A 162 10.47 1.72 1.56
C PHE A 162 11.42 2.03 0.41
N VAL A 163 10.88 2.19 -0.78
CA VAL A 163 11.59 2.62 -1.98
C VAL A 163 10.97 3.92 -2.48
N ALA A 164 11.74 4.98 -2.49
CA ALA A 164 11.35 6.24 -3.13
C ALA A 164 11.92 6.29 -4.56
N LEU A 165 11.04 6.47 -5.53
CA LEU A 165 11.44 6.68 -6.92
C LEU A 165 11.70 8.18 -7.14
N THR A 166 12.81 8.50 -7.77
CA THR A 166 13.26 9.89 -7.98
C THR A 166 12.97 10.43 -9.38
N THR A 167 12.65 9.53 -10.30
CA THR A 167 12.34 9.87 -11.71
C THR A 167 11.16 9.07 -12.22
N LEU A 168 10.42 9.64 -13.16
CA LEU A 168 9.34 9.00 -13.90
C LEU A 168 9.88 8.08 -14.99
#